data_461a698cd5fbef70786872efd010732d
#
_entry.id   461a698cd5fbef70786872efd010732d
#
_cell.length_a   1.000
_cell.length_b   1.000
_cell.length_c   1.000
_cell.angle_alpha   90.00
_cell.angle_beta   90.00
_cell.angle_gamma   90.00
#
_symmetry.space_group_name_H-M   'P 1'
#
loop_
_entity.id
_entity.type
_entity.pdbx_description
1 polymer ?
#
loop_
_entity_poly.entity_id
_entity_poly.type
_entity_poly.pdbx_seq_one_letter_code
_entity_poly.pdbx_strand_id
1 'polypeptide(L)'
;FQKYFAELGRLYATEPALYDGEYNPGCFEWVASESRDEGVYAWLRKGAGQTILCVMNTQNTAHKKFPLYLKFPCAADELLNSEAPRWNGADKSRTKSFHTTDGGVYGRDYTLALDLPAMGSRMLRLTPEAPHADAARPSARKAAAAKRKAAASVSKK
;
A
#
# COMPACT_ATOMS: atom_id res chain seq x y z
N PHE A 1 -3.88 17.79 -19.32
CA PHE A 1 -2.62 17.92 -18.60
C PHE A 1 -2.69 19.03 -17.54
N GLN A 2 -3.03 20.28 -17.91
CA GLN A 2 -3.11 21.43 -17.00
C GLN A 2 -3.99 21.17 -15.76
N LYS A 3 -5.18 20.59 -15.95
CA LYS A 3 -6.11 20.26 -14.85
C LYS A 3 -5.50 19.23 -13.88
N TYR A 4 -4.72 18.26 -14.39
CA TYR A 4 -4.05 17.28 -13.57
C TYR A 4 -2.97 17.93 -12.68
N PHE A 5 -2.17 18.83 -13.25
CA PHE A 5 -1.16 19.58 -12.48
C PHE A 5 -1.79 20.51 -11.44
N ALA A 6 -2.89 21.16 -11.77
CA ALA A 6 -3.63 21.97 -10.80
C ALA A 6 -4.12 21.13 -9.62
N GLU A 7 -4.58 19.89 -9.87
CA GLU A 7 -5.01 18.99 -8.81
C GLU A 7 -3.82 18.50 -7.96
N LEU A 8 -2.67 18.20 -8.57
CA LEU A 8 -1.45 17.88 -7.82
C LEU A 8 -1.05 19.03 -6.89
N GLY A 9 -1.07 20.26 -7.39
CA GLY A 9 -0.78 21.47 -6.60
C GLY A 9 -1.79 21.66 -5.46
N ARG A 10 -3.06 21.42 -5.71
CA ARG A 10 -4.11 21.46 -4.69
C ARG A 10 -3.86 20.42 -3.60
N LEU A 11 -3.59 19.18 -3.97
CA LEU A 11 -3.29 18.10 -3.01
C LEU A 11 -2.05 18.45 -2.18
N TYR A 12 -0.98 18.91 -2.82
CA TYR A 12 0.22 19.34 -2.11
C TYR A 12 -0.08 20.44 -1.08
N ALA A 13 -0.94 21.40 -1.41
CA ALA A 13 -1.28 22.49 -0.50
C ALA A 13 -2.27 22.10 0.61
N THR A 14 -3.07 21.04 0.42
CA THR A 14 -4.17 20.68 1.34
C THR A 14 -3.92 19.39 2.13
N GLU A 15 -2.98 18.54 1.73
CA GLU A 15 -2.69 17.27 2.40
C GLU A 15 -1.39 17.38 3.21
N PRO A 16 -1.46 17.56 4.53
CA PRO A 16 -0.28 17.78 5.36
C PRO A 16 0.80 16.71 5.22
N ALA A 17 0.43 15.45 5.04
CA ALA A 17 1.38 14.36 4.85
C ALA A 17 2.32 14.57 3.63
N LEU A 18 1.99 15.44 2.68
CA LEU A 18 2.81 15.69 1.50
C LEU A 18 3.88 16.75 1.73
N TYR A 19 3.70 17.67 2.68
CA TYR A 19 4.64 18.77 2.92
C TYR A 19 5.15 18.87 4.38
N ASP A 20 4.32 18.48 5.35
CA ASP A 20 4.73 18.54 6.77
C ASP A 20 5.78 17.47 7.06
N GLY A 21 6.89 17.89 7.64
CA GLY A 21 8.01 17.00 7.94
C GLY A 21 8.79 16.50 6.71
N GLU A 22 8.77 17.21 5.59
CA GLU A 22 9.41 16.81 4.33
C GLU A 22 10.89 16.42 4.48
N TYR A 23 11.62 17.09 5.37
CA TYR A 23 13.04 16.79 5.66
C TYR A 23 13.24 15.79 6.81
N ASN A 24 12.16 15.26 7.38
CA ASN A 24 12.23 14.26 8.43
C ASN A 24 12.18 12.85 7.82
N PRO A 25 13.25 12.03 7.93
CA PRO A 25 13.27 10.67 7.41
C PRO A 25 12.13 9.78 7.94
N GLY A 26 11.64 10.04 9.17
CA GLY A 26 10.50 9.31 9.75
C GLY A 26 9.17 9.55 9.05
N CYS A 27 9.07 10.62 8.25
CA CYS A 27 7.87 10.94 7.47
C CYS A 27 7.81 10.24 6.12
N PHE A 28 8.81 9.41 5.80
CA PHE A 28 8.86 8.59 4.58
C PHE A 28 9.10 7.13 4.93
N GLU A 29 8.35 6.21 4.29
CA GLU A 29 8.56 4.77 4.46
C GLU A 29 8.28 4.04 3.14
N TRP A 30 9.24 3.24 2.68
CA TRP A 30 9.02 2.34 1.55
C TRP A 30 8.04 1.22 1.92
N VAL A 31 7.07 0.99 1.04
CA VAL A 31 6.13 -0.15 1.10
C VAL A 31 6.54 -1.22 0.08
N ALA A 32 6.85 -0.82 -1.15
CA ALA A 32 7.37 -1.67 -2.20
C ALA A 32 8.46 -0.90 -2.96
N SER A 33 9.70 -1.37 -2.90
CA SER A 33 10.86 -0.77 -3.58
C SER A 33 11.64 -1.80 -4.38
N GLU A 34 11.39 -3.10 -4.16
CA GLU A 34 12.19 -4.21 -4.69
C GLU A 34 11.46 -5.00 -5.79
N SER A 35 10.26 -4.60 -6.17
CA SER A 35 9.47 -5.22 -7.25
C SER A 35 10.03 -4.85 -8.63
N ARG A 36 11.31 -5.12 -8.87
CA ARG A 36 12.03 -4.72 -10.11
C ARG A 36 11.36 -5.30 -11.35
N ASP A 37 10.97 -6.57 -11.30
CA ASP A 37 10.36 -7.27 -12.43
C ASP A 37 8.92 -6.81 -12.69
N GLU A 38 8.24 -6.33 -11.66
CA GLU A 38 6.86 -5.85 -11.72
C GLU A 38 6.77 -4.33 -11.95
N GLY A 39 7.88 -3.60 -11.76
CA GLY A 39 7.97 -2.15 -11.97
C GLY A 39 7.04 -1.32 -11.09
N VAL A 40 6.65 -1.86 -9.92
CA VAL A 40 5.77 -1.18 -8.98
C VAL A 40 6.57 -0.60 -7.81
N TYR A 41 6.38 0.69 -7.57
CA TYR A 41 6.95 1.41 -6.44
C TYR A 41 5.83 1.94 -5.56
N ALA A 42 5.95 1.74 -4.24
CA ALA A 42 4.99 2.25 -3.28
C ALA A 42 5.68 2.76 -2.02
N TRP A 43 5.23 3.89 -1.50
CA TRP A 43 5.76 4.50 -0.28
C TRP A 43 4.68 5.23 0.48
N LEU A 44 4.91 5.40 1.79
CA LEU A 44 4.09 6.22 2.67
C LEU A 44 4.72 7.60 2.83
N ARG A 45 3.87 8.63 2.81
CA ARG A 45 4.16 9.97 3.32
C ARG A 45 3.35 10.18 4.60
N LYS A 46 4.00 10.73 5.61
CA LYS A 46 3.40 10.94 6.93
C LYS A 46 3.64 12.38 7.37
N GLY A 47 2.63 13.03 7.90
CA GLY A 47 2.74 14.39 8.45
C GLY A 47 1.45 14.81 9.13
N ALA A 48 1.55 15.58 10.23
CA ALA A 48 0.43 16.10 11.02
C ALA A 48 -0.65 15.02 11.35
N GLY A 49 -0.23 13.81 11.69
CA GLY A 49 -1.15 12.70 12.00
C GLY A 49 -1.82 12.04 10.79
N GLN A 50 -1.53 12.49 9.58
CA GLN A 50 -2.03 11.93 8.33
C GLN A 50 -1.02 10.97 7.70
N THR A 51 -1.52 9.95 7.00
CA THR A 51 -0.71 9.05 6.19
C THR A 51 -1.29 8.95 4.79
N ILE A 52 -0.44 9.14 3.78
CA ILE A 52 -0.78 8.96 2.36
C ILE A 52 0.10 7.86 1.78
N LEU A 53 -0.53 6.90 1.12
CA LEU A 53 0.12 5.89 0.30
C LEU A 53 0.21 6.40 -1.14
N CYS A 54 1.44 6.50 -1.65
CA CYS A 54 1.72 6.77 -3.06
C CYS A 54 2.13 5.47 -3.72
N VAL A 55 1.53 5.16 -4.87
CA VAL A 55 1.82 3.96 -5.66
C VAL A 55 2.04 4.35 -7.11
N MET A 56 3.06 3.81 -7.74
CA MET A 56 3.38 4.03 -9.15
C MET A 56 3.69 2.69 -9.83
N ASN A 57 3.01 2.43 -10.94
CA ASN A 57 3.34 1.36 -11.87
C ASN A 57 4.08 1.96 -13.08
N THR A 58 5.33 1.57 -13.26
CA THR A 58 6.19 2.05 -14.37
C THR A 58 6.20 1.12 -15.57
N GLN A 59 5.42 0.05 -15.54
CA GLN A 59 5.30 -0.93 -16.63
C GLN A 59 4.13 -0.62 -17.55
N ASN A 60 4.28 -0.96 -18.82
CA ASN A 60 3.17 -0.90 -19.79
C ASN A 60 2.21 -2.10 -19.67
N THR A 61 2.10 -2.65 -18.47
CA THR A 61 1.20 -3.76 -18.13
C THR A 61 0.42 -3.38 -16.88
N ALA A 62 -0.90 -3.51 -16.94
CA ALA A 62 -1.74 -3.28 -15.78
C ALA A 62 -1.68 -4.47 -14.80
N HIS A 63 -1.62 -4.20 -13.53
CA HIS A 63 -1.71 -5.21 -12.49
C HIS A 63 -3.10 -5.23 -11.87
N LYS A 64 -3.68 -6.42 -11.73
CA LYS A 64 -4.96 -6.64 -11.04
C LYS A 64 -4.69 -7.13 -9.62
N LYS A 65 -5.36 -6.50 -8.65
CA LYS A 65 -5.27 -6.86 -7.22
C LYS A 65 -3.82 -6.98 -6.74
N PHE A 66 -2.95 -6.04 -7.15
CA PHE A 66 -1.56 -6.03 -6.75
C PHE A 66 -1.47 -5.89 -5.22
N PRO A 67 -0.78 -6.81 -4.51
CA PRO A 67 -0.73 -6.80 -3.06
C PRO A 67 0.30 -5.79 -2.56
N LEU A 68 -0.13 -4.87 -1.71
CA LEU A 68 0.75 -3.98 -0.95
C LEU A 68 0.64 -4.35 0.53
N TYR A 69 1.77 -4.57 1.17
CA TYR A 69 1.81 -5.04 2.55
C TYR A 69 2.03 -3.87 3.51
N LEU A 70 1.15 -3.73 4.50
CA LEU A 70 1.13 -2.65 5.48
C LEU A 70 1.30 -3.20 6.90
N LYS A 71 1.80 -2.36 7.81
CA LYS A 71 2.01 -2.72 9.22
C LYS A 71 0.76 -2.57 10.09
N PHE A 72 -0.29 -1.96 9.57
CA PHE A 72 -1.53 -1.66 10.30
C PHE A 72 -2.74 -1.82 9.38
N PRO A 73 -3.89 -2.19 9.95
CA PRO A 73 -5.14 -2.26 9.22
C PRO A 73 -5.65 -0.85 8.92
N CYS A 74 -6.17 -0.62 7.73
CA CYS A 74 -6.70 0.68 7.34
C CYS A 74 -7.74 0.61 6.23
N ALA A 75 -8.58 1.64 6.19
CA ALA A 75 -9.27 2.07 4.99
C ALA A 75 -8.33 2.96 4.16
N ALA A 76 -8.42 2.88 2.85
CA ALA A 76 -7.61 3.63 1.90
C ALA A 76 -8.52 4.33 0.89
N ASP A 77 -8.63 5.65 0.98
CA ASP A 77 -9.48 6.47 0.12
C ASP A 77 -8.66 7.13 -0.99
N GLU A 78 -9.10 6.96 -2.23
CA GLU A 78 -8.40 7.50 -3.41
C GLU A 78 -8.49 9.02 -3.45
N LEU A 79 -7.34 9.69 -3.35
CA LEU A 79 -7.18 11.13 -3.55
C LEU A 79 -6.92 11.45 -5.02
N LEU A 80 -6.07 10.67 -5.67
CA LEU A 80 -5.66 10.86 -7.05
C LEU A 80 -5.44 9.52 -7.74
N ASN A 81 -5.86 9.47 -9.00
CA ASN A 81 -5.56 8.40 -9.95
C ASN A 81 -5.19 9.07 -11.28
N SER A 82 -3.96 8.88 -11.75
CA SER A 82 -3.46 9.50 -12.98
C SER A 82 -4.24 9.07 -14.23
N GLU A 83 -4.77 7.84 -14.19
CA GLU A 83 -5.55 7.24 -15.27
C GLU A 83 -7.06 7.42 -15.13
N ALA A 84 -7.51 8.34 -14.27
CA ALA A 84 -8.94 8.63 -14.13
C ALA A 84 -9.52 9.27 -15.42
N PRO A 85 -10.77 8.95 -15.79
CA PRO A 85 -11.41 9.50 -17.00
C PRO A 85 -11.45 11.04 -17.04
N ARG A 86 -11.48 11.69 -15.88
CA ARG A 86 -11.45 13.18 -15.80
C ARG A 86 -10.15 13.78 -16.37
N TRP A 87 -9.12 12.97 -16.57
CA TRP A 87 -7.83 13.35 -17.18
C TRP A 87 -7.63 12.73 -18.57
N ASN A 88 -8.66 12.13 -19.14
CA ASN A 88 -8.63 11.29 -20.34
C ASN A 88 -7.87 9.97 -20.14
N GLY A 89 -7.75 9.48 -18.91
CA GLY A 89 -7.16 8.21 -18.60
C GLY A 89 -8.08 7.02 -18.90
N ALA A 90 -7.49 5.83 -18.95
CA ALA A 90 -8.15 4.60 -19.35
C ALA A 90 -8.81 3.82 -18.19
N ASP A 91 -8.55 4.20 -16.94
CA ASP A 91 -9.10 3.49 -15.77
C ASP A 91 -10.58 3.80 -15.57
N LYS A 92 -11.42 2.80 -15.82
CA LYS A 92 -12.87 2.87 -15.65
C LYS A 92 -13.34 2.43 -14.26
N SER A 93 -12.42 2.18 -13.33
CA SER A 93 -12.76 1.76 -11.96
C SER A 93 -13.59 2.83 -11.25
N ARG A 94 -14.68 2.39 -10.62
CA ARG A 94 -15.54 3.25 -9.79
C ARG A 94 -15.19 3.16 -8.32
N THR A 95 -14.38 2.16 -7.93
CA THR A 95 -13.97 1.95 -6.54
C THR A 95 -12.99 3.04 -6.14
N LYS A 96 -13.32 3.76 -5.10
CA LYS A 96 -12.55 4.89 -4.56
C LYS A 96 -12.08 4.66 -3.13
N SER A 97 -12.62 3.65 -2.47
CA SER A 97 -12.26 3.25 -1.10
C SER A 97 -11.93 1.78 -1.08
N PHE A 98 -10.86 1.43 -0.39
CA PHE A 98 -10.32 0.07 -0.27
C PHE A 98 -10.05 -0.21 1.20
N HIS A 99 -10.04 -1.48 1.58
CA HIS A 99 -9.73 -1.90 2.94
C HIS A 99 -8.62 -2.95 2.91
N THR A 100 -7.79 -2.95 3.94
CA THR A 100 -6.83 -4.01 4.13
C THR A 100 -7.52 -5.29 4.55
N THR A 101 -6.90 -6.42 4.24
CA THR A 101 -7.26 -7.75 4.74
C THR A 101 -6.13 -8.31 5.56
N ASP A 102 -6.43 -9.24 6.46
CA ASP A 102 -5.41 -9.95 7.21
C ASP A 102 -4.58 -10.87 6.30
N GLY A 103 -3.33 -11.01 6.66
CA GLY A 103 -2.36 -11.80 5.90
C GLY A 103 -1.42 -10.92 5.11
N GLY A 104 -0.13 -11.07 5.40
CA GLY A 104 0.93 -10.31 4.77
C GLY A 104 2.26 -11.03 4.93
N VAL A 105 3.35 -10.37 4.60
CA VAL A 105 4.71 -10.91 4.61
C VAL A 105 5.71 -9.91 5.22
N TYR A 106 6.86 -10.39 5.61
CA TYR A 106 8.00 -9.58 6.05
C TYR A 106 7.69 -8.62 7.23
N GLY A 107 6.86 -9.09 8.21
CA GLY A 107 6.48 -8.27 9.37
C GLY A 107 5.47 -7.17 9.07
N ARG A 108 4.79 -7.27 7.93
CA ARG A 108 3.64 -6.45 7.53
C ARG A 108 2.43 -7.37 7.44
N ASP A 109 1.57 -7.31 8.42
CA ASP A 109 0.53 -8.33 8.66
C ASP A 109 -0.76 -8.09 7.87
N TYR A 110 -0.85 -6.96 7.14
CA TYR A 110 -2.05 -6.56 6.42
C TYR A 110 -1.77 -6.36 4.94
N THR A 111 -2.70 -6.80 4.08
CA THR A 111 -2.61 -6.67 2.62
C THR A 111 -3.66 -5.70 2.10
N LEU A 112 -3.22 -4.70 1.37
CA LEU A 112 -4.05 -3.82 0.55
C LEU A 112 -3.92 -4.24 -0.91
N ALA A 113 -4.99 -4.74 -1.52
CA ALA A 113 -4.99 -5.16 -2.92
C ALA A 113 -5.52 -4.05 -3.83
N LEU A 114 -4.70 -3.56 -4.75
CA LEU A 114 -5.05 -2.48 -5.66
C LEU A 114 -4.95 -2.90 -7.13
N ASP A 115 -5.89 -2.44 -7.93
CA ASP A 115 -5.75 -2.46 -9.38
C ASP A 115 -4.87 -1.27 -9.79
N LEU A 116 -3.75 -1.56 -10.46
CA LEU A 116 -2.79 -0.55 -10.92
C LEU A 116 -2.82 -0.50 -12.44
N PRO A 117 -3.23 0.62 -13.04
CA PRO A 117 -3.19 0.79 -14.49
C PRO A 117 -1.74 0.78 -15.00
N ALA A 118 -1.55 0.44 -16.27
CA ALA A 118 -0.26 0.55 -16.94
C ALA A 118 0.22 2.00 -16.90
N MET A 119 1.51 2.23 -16.64
CA MET A 119 2.14 3.57 -16.58
C MET A 119 1.39 4.56 -15.67
N GLY A 120 0.64 4.05 -14.69
CA GLY A 120 -0.25 4.86 -13.86
C GLY A 120 0.22 5.01 -12.42
N SER A 121 -0.31 6.02 -11.74
CA SER A 121 -0.06 6.28 -10.33
C SER A 121 -1.35 6.53 -9.56
N ARG A 122 -1.33 6.20 -8.26
CA ARG A 122 -2.42 6.49 -7.32
C ARG A 122 -1.88 7.09 -6.03
N MET A 123 -2.65 7.99 -5.45
CA MET A 123 -2.47 8.47 -4.08
C MET A 123 -3.72 8.14 -3.28
N LEU A 124 -3.52 7.52 -2.12
CA LEU A 124 -4.60 7.11 -1.22
C LEU A 124 -4.34 7.63 0.18
N ARG A 125 -5.35 8.23 0.81
CA ARG A 125 -5.31 8.59 2.22
C ARG A 125 -5.62 7.34 3.03
N LEU A 126 -4.75 7.01 3.99
CA LEU A 126 -4.93 5.86 4.88
C LEU A 126 -5.55 6.33 6.19
N THR A 127 -6.65 5.71 6.56
CA THR A 127 -7.31 5.89 7.88
C THR A 127 -7.14 4.59 8.65
N PRO A 128 -6.39 4.57 9.76
CA PRO A 128 -6.25 3.36 10.57
C PRO A 128 -7.60 2.83 11.05
N GLU A 129 -7.74 1.51 11.01
CA GLU A 129 -8.92 0.78 11.51
C GLU A 129 -8.53 -0.08 12.71
N ALA A 130 -9.50 -0.55 13.46
CA ALA A 130 -9.26 -1.52 14.52
C ALA A 130 -8.78 -2.85 13.89
N PRO A 131 -7.83 -3.56 14.53
CA PRO A 131 -7.43 -4.88 14.07
C PRO A 131 -8.64 -5.81 13.96
N HIS A 132 -8.73 -6.55 12.84
CA HIS A 132 -9.80 -7.54 12.70
C HIS A 132 -9.67 -8.61 13.80
N ALA A 133 -10.78 -9.01 14.39
CA ALA A 133 -10.80 -9.91 15.56
C ALA A 133 -10.10 -11.27 15.32
N ASP A 134 -9.88 -11.67 14.07
CA ASP A 134 -9.19 -12.90 13.67
C ASP A 134 -7.67 -12.76 13.47
N ALA A 135 -7.11 -11.55 13.47
CA ALA A 135 -5.67 -11.31 13.24
C ALA A 135 -4.78 -11.84 14.38
N ALA A 136 -5.33 -12.20 15.53
CA ALA A 136 -4.56 -12.70 16.67
C ALA A 136 -4.04 -14.15 16.53
N ARG A 137 -4.20 -14.84 15.37
CA ARG A 137 -3.92 -16.29 15.28
C ARG A 137 -3.06 -16.90 14.16
N PRO A 138 -2.36 -16.26 13.22
CA PRO A 138 -1.54 -17.02 12.28
C PRO A 138 -0.04 -17.15 12.64
N SER A 139 0.57 -16.19 13.32
CA SER A 139 2.03 -16.23 13.56
C SER A 139 2.47 -17.29 14.54
N ALA A 140 1.69 -17.55 15.59
CA ALA A 140 2.00 -18.57 16.60
C ALA A 140 1.87 -20.00 16.05
N ARG A 141 0.92 -20.27 15.14
CA ARG A 141 0.75 -21.61 14.55
C ARG A 141 1.84 -21.97 13.55
N LYS A 142 2.32 -21.02 12.72
CA LYS A 142 3.44 -21.28 11.79
C LYS A 142 4.76 -21.49 12.52
N ALA A 143 5.03 -20.74 13.60
CA ALA A 143 6.21 -20.94 14.43
C ALA A 143 6.17 -22.26 15.21
N ALA A 144 5.02 -22.68 15.71
CA ALA A 144 4.86 -23.96 16.39
C ALA A 144 4.96 -25.16 15.44
N ALA A 145 4.47 -25.05 14.20
CA ALA A 145 4.59 -26.08 13.19
C ALA A 145 6.04 -26.24 12.69
N ALA A 146 6.78 -25.14 12.55
CA ALA A 146 8.20 -25.17 12.19
C ALA A 146 9.06 -25.78 13.30
N LYS A 147 8.80 -25.46 14.58
CA LYS A 147 9.47 -26.10 15.73
C LYS A 147 9.18 -27.59 15.84
N ARG A 148 7.96 -28.05 15.56
CA ARG A 148 7.61 -29.47 15.55
C ARG A 148 8.30 -30.25 14.43
N LYS A 149 8.42 -29.65 13.22
CA LYS A 149 9.18 -30.28 12.12
C LYS A 149 10.68 -30.40 12.42
N ALA A 150 11.28 -29.38 13.03
CA ALA A 150 12.69 -29.39 13.41
C ALA A 150 12.97 -30.43 14.53
N ALA A 151 12.10 -30.56 15.53
CA ALA A 151 12.23 -31.54 16.59
C ALA A 151 12.06 -33.01 16.11
N ALA A 152 11.21 -33.23 15.11
CA ALA A 152 10.99 -34.56 14.54
C ALA A 152 12.14 -35.07 13.65
N SER A 153 12.98 -34.13 13.12
CA SER A 153 14.16 -34.52 12.32
C SER A 153 15.39 -34.84 13.13
N VAL A 154 15.47 -34.44 14.41
CA VAL A 154 16.58 -34.72 15.32
C VAL A 154 16.43 -36.09 16.03
N SER A 155 15.22 -36.65 16.10
CA SER A 155 14.94 -37.92 16.75
C SER A 155 15.11 -39.17 15.85
N LYS A 156 15.61 -38.99 14.61
CA LYS A 156 15.83 -40.08 13.63
C LYS A 156 17.31 -40.24 13.22
N LYS A 157 18.24 -39.86 14.05
CA LYS A 157 19.67 -40.23 13.91
C LYS A 157 20.15 -40.99 15.10
#